data_4ed94ed41735515e31bbb34ee1f8fca8
#
_entry.id   4ed94ed41735515e31bbb34ee1f8fca8
#
_cell.length_a   1.000
_cell.length_b   1.000
_cell.length_c   1.000
_cell.angle_alpha   90.00
_cell.angle_beta   90.00
_cell.angle_gamma   90.00
#
_symmetry.space_group_name_H-M   'P 1'
#
loop_
_entity.id
_entity.type
_entity.pdbx_description
1 polymer ?
#
loop_
_entity_poly.entity_id
_entity_poly.type
_entity_poly.pdbx_seq_one_letter_code
_entity_poly.pdbx_strand_id
1 'polypeptide(L)'
;MIDLTRFTPEALSAEPYRWGFIGGLFSPSDGEALVGSFPRDHFKTVKGYDGEKGYQYEARSLIRMGAEVASHAEHLSDAWRRLAEELLSPAYRAAMSRLTGLDAAGLTMEVNVSHYGPKAWLGPHVDLEDKVVTHVFYFNDAWDVEDGGCLTILSSSEMSKVVKVIPPLIGNSVVLVRSAHSWHAVSPVRDSCRTSRRSMAVTFYRPGSPSTMWPEGDKTPLHTYAGERPPFGRWLQQKWRQFTR
;
A
#
# COMPACT_ATOMS: atom_id res chain seq x y z
N MET A 1 -14.31 -3.78 -9.97
CA MET A 1 -13.44 -2.73 -9.44
C MET A 1 -12.00 -2.97 -9.88
N ILE A 2 -11.34 -4.05 -9.46
CA ILE A 2 -9.97 -4.39 -9.92
C ILE A 2 -10.04 -5.08 -11.29
N ASP A 3 -9.33 -4.57 -12.29
CA ASP A 3 -9.19 -5.23 -13.58
C ASP A 3 -8.21 -6.41 -13.50
N LEU A 4 -8.72 -7.59 -13.13
CA LEU A 4 -7.95 -8.82 -12.98
C LEU A 4 -7.43 -9.40 -14.31
N THR A 5 -7.83 -8.87 -15.46
CA THR A 5 -7.31 -9.31 -16.77
C THR A 5 -5.86 -8.88 -16.98
N ARG A 6 -5.42 -7.84 -16.26
CA ARG A 6 -4.04 -7.32 -16.28
C ARG A 6 -3.02 -8.18 -15.52
N PHE A 7 -3.50 -9.19 -14.77
CA PHE A 7 -2.64 -10.08 -13.98
C PHE A 7 -2.15 -11.22 -14.87
N THR A 8 -1.19 -10.92 -15.72
CA THR A 8 -0.58 -11.90 -16.61
C THR A 8 0.89 -12.11 -16.28
N PRO A 9 1.48 -13.30 -16.55
CA PRO A 9 2.89 -13.59 -16.24
C PRO A 9 3.86 -12.57 -16.87
N GLU A 10 3.51 -12.03 -18.04
CA GLU A 10 4.31 -11.05 -18.79
C GLU A 10 4.43 -9.69 -18.08
N ALA A 11 3.55 -9.41 -17.10
CA ALA A 11 3.65 -8.21 -16.27
C ALA A 11 4.80 -8.29 -15.25
N LEU A 12 5.41 -9.48 -15.06
CA LEU A 12 6.55 -9.65 -14.15
C LEU A 12 7.88 -9.58 -14.92
N SER A 13 8.79 -8.72 -14.44
CA SER A 13 10.22 -8.73 -14.77
C SER A 13 10.93 -9.82 -13.97
N ALA A 14 11.97 -10.41 -14.54
CA ALA A 14 12.88 -11.33 -13.84
C ALA A 14 14.03 -10.59 -13.14
N GLU A 15 14.36 -9.36 -13.60
CA GLU A 15 15.49 -8.56 -13.12
C GLU A 15 15.04 -7.31 -12.38
N PRO A 16 15.72 -6.94 -11.28
CA PRO A 16 16.83 -7.61 -10.59
C PRO A 16 16.38 -8.83 -9.76
N TYR A 17 15.10 -9.03 -9.63
CA TYR A 17 14.37 -10.16 -9.06
C TYR A 17 12.96 -10.19 -9.67
N ARG A 18 12.13 -11.15 -9.29
CA ARG A 18 10.75 -11.21 -9.82
C ARG A 18 9.88 -10.11 -9.20
N TRP A 19 9.57 -9.09 -9.98
CA TRP A 19 8.67 -7.99 -9.62
C TRP A 19 7.89 -7.52 -10.84
N GLY A 20 6.79 -6.81 -10.64
CA GLY A 20 6.02 -6.26 -11.76
C GLY A 20 5.34 -4.97 -11.42
N PHE A 21 5.18 -4.11 -12.44
CA PHE A 21 4.35 -2.92 -12.39
C PHE A 21 3.08 -3.16 -13.21
N ILE A 22 1.92 -2.91 -12.59
CA ILE A 22 0.62 -3.06 -13.25
C ILE A 22 -0.11 -1.74 -13.15
N GLY A 23 -0.44 -1.14 -14.29
CA GLY A 23 -1.20 0.12 -14.35
C GLY A 23 -2.64 -0.09 -14.81
N GLY A 24 -3.49 0.91 -14.54
CA GLY A 24 -4.88 0.93 -15.00
C GLY A 24 -5.79 -0.10 -14.32
N LEU A 25 -5.53 -0.39 -13.04
CA LEU A 25 -6.29 -1.41 -12.28
C LEU A 25 -7.72 -1.04 -11.96
N PHE A 26 -8.05 0.25 -11.94
CA PHE A 26 -9.38 0.74 -11.60
C PHE A 26 -9.97 1.55 -12.75
N SER A 27 -11.30 1.51 -12.89
CA SER A 27 -11.99 2.50 -13.72
C SER A 27 -11.79 3.90 -13.12
N PRO A 28 -11.90 4.99 -13.92
CA PRO A 28 -11.79 6.35 -13.40
C PRO A 28 -12.72 6.61 -12.21
N SER A 29 -13.97 6.19 -12.28
CA SER A 29 -14.96 6.37 -11.22
C SER A 29 -14.65 5.59 -9.94
N ASP A 30 -14.15 4.35 -10.07
CA ASP A 30 -13.71 3.57 -8.90
C ASP A 30 -12.47 4.19 -8.26
N GLY A 31 -11.51 4.66 -9.10
CA GLY A 31 -10.32 5.35 -8.62
C GLY A 31 -10.64 6.63 -7.84
N GLU A 32 -11.51 7.49 -8.37
CA GLU A 32 -11.98 8.70 -7.70
C GLU A 32 -12.67 8.39 -6.37
N ALA A 33 -13.53 7.36 -6.34
CA ALA A 33 -14.23 6.95 -5.12
C ALA A 33 -13.26 6.45 -4.03
N LEU A 34 -12.24 5.67 -4.40
CA LEU A 34 -11.21 5.17 -3.48
C LEU A 34 -10.32 6.29 -2.95
N VAL A 35 -9.87 7.20 -3.80
CA VAL A 35 -9.05 8.35 -3.41
C VAL A 35 -9.83 9.29 -2.49
N GLY A 36 -11.07 9.64 -2.88
CA GLY A 36 -11.91 10.58 -2.14
C GLY A 36 -12.34 10.09 -0.76
N SER A 37 -12.39 8.78 -0.57
CA SER A 37 -12.79 8.13 0.68
C SER A 37 -11.67 7.30 1.33
N PHE A 38 -10.41 7.62 1.06
CA PHE A 38 -9.27 6.94 1.68
C PHE A 38 -9.44 6.93 3.22
N PRO A 39 -9.32 5.76 3.89
CA PRO A 39 -9.52 5.65 5.34
C PRO A 39 -8.61 6.59 6.11
N ARG A 40 -9.13 7.18 7.21
CA ARG A 40 -8.37 8.12 8.05
C ARG A 40 -8.28 7.71 9.51
N ASP A 41 -9.09 6.76 9.92
CA ASP A 41 -9.21 6.25 11.28
C ASP A 41 -8.52 4.89 11.46
N HIS A 42 -8.42 4.45 12.71
CA HIS A 42 -7.87 3.16 13.10
C HIS A 42 -6.42 2.93 12.65
N PHE A 43 -5.65 4.00 12.47
CA PHE A 43 -4.21 3.91 12.22
C PHE A 43 -3.42 3.75 13.51
N LYS A 44 -2.28 3.09 13.43
CA LYS A 44 -1.24 3.13 14.45
C LYS A 44 0.08 3.55 13.82
N THR A 45 0.92 4.20 14.60
CA THR A 45 2.29 4.52 14.20
C THR A 45 3.14 3.26 14.21
N VAL A 46 3.78 2.96 13.09
CA VAL A 46 4.73 1.87 12.91
C VAL A 46 6.11 2.48 12.78
N LYS A 47 6.98 2.21 13.73
CA LYS A 47 8.30 2.83 13.83
C LYS A 47 9.29 1.86 14.42
N GLY A 48 10.49 1.82 13.89
CA GLY A 48 11.55 0.99 14.43
C GLY A 48 12.83 1.04 13.63
N TYR A 49 13.77 0.26 14.11
CA TYR A 49 15.03 -0.06 13.46
C TYR A 49 15.35 -1.51 13.81
N ASP A 50 15.44 -2.37 12.83
CA ASP A 50 15.67 -3.81 13.04
C ASP A 50 17.08 -4.27 12.59
N GLY A 51 18.06 -3.35 12.67
CA GLY A 51 19.47 -3.60 12.34
C GLY A 51 19.81 -3.43 10.86
N GLU A 52 18.86 -3.64 9.96
CA GLU A 52 19.05 -3.47 8.51
C GLU A 52 18.25 -2.30 7.95
N LYS A 53 17.08 -2.01 8.51
CA LYS A 53 16.20 -0.93 8.04
C LYS A 53 15.68 -0.08 9.19
N GLY A 54 15.67 1.26 8.96
CA GLY A 54 14.83 2.19 9.70
C GLY A 54 13.48 2.35 8.99
N TYR A 55 12.43 2.59 9.75
CA TYR A 55 11.11 2.87 9.21
C TYR A 55 10.25 3.72 10.15
N GLN A 56 9.44 4.55 9.54
CA GLN A 56 8.39 5.30 10.23
C GLN A 56 7.24 5.58 9.26
N TYR A 57 6.08 5.09 9.55
CA TYR A 57 4.85 5.33 8.79
C TYR A 57 3.64 4.98 9.67
N GLU A 58 2.44 5.15 9.13
CA GLU A 58 1.23 4.76 9.81
C GLU A 58 0.52 3.64 9.05
N ALA A 59 -0.05 2.69 9.78
CA ALA A 59 -0.73 1.55 9.21
C ALA A 59 -2.11 1.32 9.85
N ARG A 60 -3.07 0.92 9.02
CA ARG A 60 -4.42 0.47 9.37
C ARG A 60 -4.64 -0.92 8.80
N SER A 61 -5.12 -1.84 9.63
CA SER A 61 -5.56 -3.13 9.11
C SER A 61 -6.82 -2.95 8.26
N LEU A 62 -6.80 -3.42 7.02
CA LEU A 62 -8.00 -3.58 6.21
C LEU A 62 -8.54 -5.01 6.32
N ILE A 63 -7.66 -6.01 6.30
CA ILE A 63 -7.98 -7.42 6.51
C ILE A 63 -6.88 -7.99 7.42
N ARG A 64 -7.28 -8.51 8.58
CA ARG A 64 -6.35 -9.19 9.49
C ARG A 64 -5.84 -10.48 8.88
N MET A 65 -4.70 -10.95 9.34
CA MET A 65 -4.08 -12.21 8.92
C MET A 65 -5.11 -13.35 8.94
N GLY A 66 -5.41 -13.89 7.76
CA GLY A 66 -6.35 -15.01 7.60
C GLY A 66 -7.82 -14.71 7.88
N ALA A 67 -8.20 -13.45 8.09
CA ALA A 67 -9.61 -13.09 8.27
C ALA A 67 -10.38 -13.14 6.94
N GLU A 68 -11.66 -13.47 7.02
CA GLU A 68 -12.60 -13.53 5.90
C GLU A 68 -13.47 -12.28 5.76
N VAL A 69 -13.22 -11.27 6.60
CA VAL A 69 -13.96 -10.00 6.60
C VAL A 69 -13.02 -8.82 6.80
N ALA A 70 -13.43 -7.65 6.35
CA ALA A 70 -12.68 -6.41 6.56
C ALA A 70 -12.70 -6.00 8.04
N SER A 71 -11.56 -5.49 8.52
CA SER A 71 -11.43 -4.91 9.86
C SER A 71 -12.12 -3.56 9.92
N HIS A 72 -12.95 -3.33 10.94
CA HIS A 72 -13.67 -2.06 11.13
C HIS A 72 -14.45 -1.65 9.88
N ALA A 73 -15.20 -2.60 9.30
CA ALA A 73 -15.94 -2.43 8.04
C ALA A 73 -17.01 -1.31 8.15
N GLU A 74 -17.56 -1.09 9.33
CA GLU A 74 -18.54 -0.03 9.64
C GLU A 74 -17.97 1.38 9.46
N HIS A 75 -16.64 1.53 9.50
CA HIS A 75 -15.92 2.80 9.29
C HIS A 75 -15.36 2.94 7.85
N LEU A 76 -15.64 2.00 6.98
CA LEU A 76 -15.23 2.05 5.57
C LEU A 76 -16.33 2.62 4.69
N SER A 77 -15.96 3.37 3.65
CA SER A 77 -16.88 3.72 2.57
C SER A 77 -17.29 2.48 1.77
N ASP A 78 -18.35 2.59 0.98
CA ASP A 78 -18.81 1.51 0.09
C ASP A 78 -17.71 1.10 -0.90
N ALA A 79 -16.91 2.04 -1.39
CA ALA A 79 -15.81 1.75 -2.30
C ALA A 79 -14.73 0.88 -1.62
N TRP A 80 -14.37 1.21 -0.39
CA TRP A 80 -13.37 0.46 0.36
C TRP A 80 -13.87 -0.89 0.87
N ARG A 81 -15.17 -1.01 1.20
CA ARG A 81 -15.80 -2.31 1.50
C ARG A 81 -15.75 -3.24 0.29
N ARG A 82 -16.19 -2.74 -0.88
CA ARG A 82 -16.14 -3.52 -2.13
C ARG A 82 -14.72 -3.93 -2.50
N LEU A 83 -13.72 -3.03 -2.32
CA LEU A 83 -12.34 -3.40 -2.56
C LEU A 83 -11.88 -4.54 -1.65
N ALA A 84 -12.21 -4.49 -0.36
CA ALA A 84 -11.88 -5.55 0.58
C ALA A 84 -12.55 -6.88 0.21
N GLU A 85 -13.82 -6.86 -0.19
CA GLU A 85 -14.55 -8.04 -0.67
C GLU A 85 -13.92 -8.66 -1.92
N GLU A 86 -13.50 -7.82 -2.89
CA GLU A 86 -12.79 -8.31 -4.08
C GLU A 86 -11.44 -8.95 -3.74
N LEU A 87 -10.67 -8.37 -2.80
CA LEU A 87 -9.40 -8.94 -2.35
C LEU A 87 -9.58 -10.29 -1.65
N LEU A 88 -10.69 -10.47 -0.92
CA LEU A 88 -11.05 -11.74 -0.29
C LEU A 88 -11.56 -12.78 -1.27
N SER A 89 -11.92 -12.39 -2.49
CA SER A 89 -12.54 -13.29 -3.47
C SER A 89 -11.57 -14.36 -3.98
N PRO A 90 -12.09 -15.54 -4.32
CA PRO A 90 -11.30 -16.56 -5.02
C PRO A 90 -10.73 -16.07 -6.37
N ALA A 91 -11.43 -15.15 -7.03
CA ALA A 91 -11.01 -14.58 -8.32
C ALA A 91 -9.69 -13.79 -8.19
N TYR A 92 -9.54 -12.98 -7.13
CA TYR A 92 -8.30 -12.26 -6.88
C TYR A 92 -7.14 -13.22 -6.59
N ARG A 93 -7.35 -14.25 -5.76
CA ARG A 93 -6.34 -15.28 -5.49
C ARG A 93 -5.93 -16.04 -6.76
N ALA A 94 -6.90 -16.42 -7.59
CA ALA A 94 -6.63 -17.06 -8.88
C ALA A 94 -5.84 -16.15 -9.83
N ALA A 95 -6.15 -14.84 -9.86
CA ALA A 95 -5.39 -13.87 -10.64
C ALA A 95 -3.95 -13.75 -10.14
N MET A 96 -3.73 -13.68 -8.82
CA MET A 96 -2.39 -13.67 -8.23
C MET A 96 -1.62 -14.97 -8.53
N SER A 97 -2.28 -16.13 -8.49
CA SER A 97 -1.66 -17.40 -8.87
C SER A 97 -1.24 -17.41 -10.34
N ARG A 98 -2.10 -16.93 -11.24
CA ARG A 98 -1.80 -16.81 -12.67
C ARG A 98 -0.60 -15.89 -12.92
N LEU A 99 -0.60 -14.71 -12.29
CA LEU A 99 0.47 -13.71 -12.42
C LEU A 99 1.81 -14.25 -11.93
N THR A 100 1.82 -14.89 -10.75
CA THR A 100 3.08 -15.25 -10.08
C THR A 100 3.51 -16.69 -10.30
N GLY A 101 2.63 -17.56 -10.78
CA GLY A 101 2.87 -19.00 -10.83
C GLY A 101 2.92 -19.68 -9.44
N LEU A 102 2.53 -18.95 -8.38
CA LEU A 102 2.48 -19.46 -7.00
C LEU A 102 1.04 -19.84 -6.65
N ASP A 103 0.84 -20.81 -5.77
CA ASP A 103 -0.49 -21.16 -5.27
C ASP A 103 -0.95 -20.14 -4.20
N ALA A 104 -1.54 -19.02 -4.63
CA ALA A 104 -2.06 -18.01 -3.72
C ALA A 104 -3.31 -18.48 -2.95
N ALA A 105 -3.99 -19.54 -3.38
CA ALA A 105 -5.15 -20.08 -2.68
C ALA A 105 -4.75 -20.73 -1.34
N GLY A 106 -3.61 -21.40 -1.30
CA GLY A 106 -3.07 -22.06 -0.11
C GLY A 106 -2.35 -21.11 0.87
N LEU A 107 -2.18 -19.83 0.52
CA LEU A 107 -1.47 -18.85 1.35
C LEU A 107 -2.41 -18.07 2.28
N THR A 108 -1.90 -17.62 3.42
CA THR A 108 -2.61 -16.74 4.34
C THR A 108 -2.43 -15.29 3.90
N MET A 109 -3.50 -14.51 3.80
CA MET A 109 -3.47 -13.13 3.36
C MET A 109 -3.64 -12.15 4.53
N GLU A 110 -2.88 -11.06 4.51
CA GLU A 110 -3.06 -9.88 5.35
C GLU A 110 -3.06 -8.62 4.48
N VAL A 111 -3.96 -7.67 4.78
CA VAL A 111 -4.04 -6.42 4.01
C VAL A 111 -3.94 -5.22 4.94
N ASN A 112 -2.96 -4.35 4.66
CA ASN A 112 -2.69 -3.15 5.43
C ASN A 112 -2.73 -1.90 4.54
N VAL A 113 -3.53 -0.92 4.94
CA VAL A 113 -3.52 0.43 4.37
C VAL A 113 -2.43 1.23 5.08
N SER A 114 -1.60 1.94 4.33
CA SER A 114 -0.48 2.71 4.88
C SER A 114 -0.53 4.16 4.44
N HIS A 115 -0.14 5.02 5.36
CA HIS A 115 -0.04 6.46 5.19
C HIS A 115 1.39 6.90 5.56
N TYR A 116 2.05 7.57 4.62
CA TYR A 116 3.40 8.12 4.80
C TYR A 116 3.32 9.63 4.71
N GLY A 117 3.23 10.29 5.87
CA GLY A 117 3.30 11.74 5.99
C GLY A 117 4.74 12.28 5.83
N PRO A 118 4.95 13.61 6.00
CA PRO A 118 6.29 14.19 5.98
C PRO A 118 7.27 13.45 6.90
N LYS A 119 8.49 13.23 6.42
CA LYS A 119 9.57 12.47 7.08
C LYS A 119 9.34 10.96 7.22
N ALA A 120 8.20 10.43 6.79
CA ALA A 120 7.98 8.99 6.79
C ALA A 120 8.82 8.30 5.69
N TRP A 121 9.33 7.11 5.98
CA TRP A 121 10.14 6.31 5.06
C TRP A 121 10.10 4.82 5.42
N LEU A 122 10.61 4.01 4.53
CA LEU A 122 10.95 2.61 4.78
C LEU A 122 12.27 2.30 4.06
N GLY A 123 13.33 2.08 4.83
CA GLY A 123 14.68 1.83 4.32
C GLY A 123 14.79 0.59 3.43
N PRO A 124 15.93 0.42 2.73
CA PRO A 124 16.18 -0.76 1.91
C PRO A 124 16.02 -2.04 2.72
N HIS A 125 15.25 -2.97 2.20
CA HIS A 125 15.05 -4.26 2.84
C HIS A 125 14.57 -5.30 1.82
N VAL A 126 14.69 -6.55 2.20
CA VAL A 126 13.90 -7.67 1.67
C VAL A 126 12.77 -7.97 2.63
N ASP A 127 11.67 -8.46 2.13
CA ASP A 127 10.54 -8.87 2.97
C ASP A 127 10.92 -10.06 3.87
N LEU A 128 10.21 -10.22 4.99
CA LEU A 128 10.39 -11.33 5.92
C LEU A 128 10.31 -12.69 5.22
N GLU A 129 10.93 -13.72 5.78
CA GLU A 129 11.03 -15.03 5.16
C GLU A 129 9.70 -15.77 4.97
N ASP A 130 8.74 -15.49 5.83
CA ASP A 130 7.40 -16.06 5.78
C ASP A 130 6.47 -15.40 4.77
N LYS A 131 6.82 -14.19 4.28
CA LYS A 131 6.12 -13.57 3.15
C LYS A 131 6.49 -14.26 1.84
N VAL A 132 5.52 -14.46 0.98
CA VAL A 132 5.69 -15.12 -0.32
C VAL A 132 5.60 -14.10 -1.45
N VAL A 133 4.59 -13.25 -1.40
CA VAL A 133 4.37 -12.16 -2.38
C VAL A 133 3.65 -11.00 -1.72
N THR A 134 4.06 -9.78 -2.08
CA THR A 134 3.40 -8.53 -1.67
C THR A 134 2.90 -7.79 -2.90
N HIS A 135 1.61 -7.45 -2.95
CA HIS A 135 1.01 -6.60 -3.98
C HIS A 135 0.68 -5.24 -3.37
N VAL A 136 1.35 -4.20 -3.81
CA VAL A 136 1.19 -2.83 -3.32
C VAL A 136 0.33 -2.02 -4.28
N PHE A 137 -0.78 -1.49 -3.81
CA PHE A 137 -1.67 -0.55 -4.52
C PHE A 137 -1.42 0.88 -4.06
N TYR A 138 -1.71 1.85 -4.91
CA TYR A 138 -1.51 3.27 -4.63
C TYR A 138 -2.80 4.08 -4.81
N PHE A 139 -2.93 5.17 -4.02
CA PHE A 139 -4.18 5.94 -3.92
C PHE A 139 -3.97 7.47 -3.90
N ASN A 140 -2.92 7.98 -4.54
CA ASN A 140 -2.77 9.40 -4.77
C ASN A 140 -3.25 9.75 -6.18
N ASP A 141 -4.06 10.80 -6.32
CA ASP A 141 -4.53 11.34 -7.60
C ASP A 141 -3.42 12.08 -8.35
N ALA A 142 -2.52 12.72 -7.60
CA ALA A 142 -1.32 13.37 -8.10
C ALA A 142 -0.16 13.15 -7.14
N TRP A 143 1.06 13.10 -7.67
CA TRP A 143 2.28 12.98 -6.87
C TRP A 143 3.47 13.58 -7.61
N ASP A 144 4.22 14.45 -6.93
CA ASP A 144 5.51 14.92 -7.40
C ASP A 144 6.60 13.95 -6.89
N VAL A 145 7.35 13.35 -7.81
CA VAL A 145 8.44 12.42 -7.45
C VAL A 145 9.54 13.10 -6.63
N GLU A 146 9.67 14.42 -6.75
CA GLU A 146 10.60 15.22 -5.97
C GLU A 146 10.20 15.30 -4.49
N ASP A 147 8.93 15.07 -4.15
CA ASP A 147 8.48 14.97 -2.76
C ASP A 147 8.91 13.66 -2.07
N GLY A 148 9.59 12.77 -2.78
CA GLY A 148 9.98 11.45 -2.25
C GLY A 148 8.77 10.53 -2.10
N GLY A 149 8.78 9.62 -1.12
CA GLY A 149 7.66 8.69 -0.87
C GLY A 149 7.42 7.66 -1.97
N CYS A 150 8.25 7.60 -3.00
CA CYS A 150 8.13 6.63 -4.07
C CYS A 150 8.64 5.25 -3.63
N LEU A 151 7.99 4.19 -4.10
CA LEU A 151 8.57 2.86 -4.01
C LEU A 151 9.76 2.77 -4.96
N THR A 152 10.87 2.21 -4.46
CA THR A 152 12.11 2.05 -5.22
C THR A 152 12.47 0.58 -5.29
N ILE A 153 12.59 0.05 -6.51
CA ILE A 153 13.16 -1.28 -6.77
C ILE A 153 14.67 -1.12 -6.82
N LEU A 154 15.38 -1.93 -6.05
CA LEU A 154 16.83 -1.87 -5.89
C LEU A 154 17.48 -3.18 -6.36
N SER A 155 18.69 -3.11 -6.90
CA SER A 155 19.47 -4.29 -7.24
C SER A 155 20.33 -4.81 -6.07
N SER A 156 20.42 -4.07 -4.98
CA SER A 156 21.12 -4.45 -3.73
C SER A 156 20.53 -3.69 -2.53
N SER A 157 21.09 -3.88 -1.34
CA SER A 157 20.74 -3.15 -0.12
C SER A 157 21.09 -1.64 -0.15
N GLU A 158 21.80 -1.18 -1.16
CA GLU A 158 22.25 0.20 -1.26
C GLU A 158 21.19 1.08 -1.96
N MET A 159 20.78 2.20 -1.34
CA MET A 159 19.85 3.17 -1.94
C MET A 159 20.32 3.77 -3.27
N SER A 160 21.63 3.73 -3.56
CA SER A 160 22.20 4.19 -4.81
C SER A 160 21.97 3.24 -5.99
N LYS A 161 21.60 1.99 -5.72
CA LYS A 161 21.42 0.93 -6.73
C LYS A 161 19.97 0.83 -7.24
N VAL A 162 19.42 2.00 -7.60
CA VAL A 162 18.05 2.13 -8.09
C VAL A 162 17.89 1.52 -9.47
N VAL A 163 16.92 0.64 -9.61
CA VAL A 163 16.47 0.06 -10.89
C VAL A 163 15.21 0.78 -11.40
N LYS A 164 14.27 1.05 -10.49
CA LYS A 164 13.00 1.71 -10.83
C LYS A 164 12.48 2.54 -9.66
N VAL A 165 11.96 3.73 -9.97
CA VAL A 165 11.19 4.58 -9.04
C VAL A 165 9.74 4.56 -9.48
N ILE A 166 8.82 4.34 -8.54
CA ILE A 166 7.40 4.18 -8.81
C ILE A 166 6.62 5.14 -7.91
N PRO A 167 6.01 6.19 -8.51
CA PRO A 167 5.17 7.12 -7.77
C PRO A 167 3.86 6.46 -7.33
N PRO A 168 3.28 6.89 -6.18
CA PRO A 168 2.11 6.26 -5.58
C PRO A 168 0.77 6.68 -6.24
N LEU A 169 0.68 6.70 -7.56
CA LEU A 169 -0.49 7.16 -8.30
C LEU A 169 -1.60 6.10 -8.37
N ILE A 170 -2.85 6.56 -8.22
CA ILE A 170 -4.05 5.71 -8.28
C ILE A 170 -4.10 4.89 -9.58
N GLY A 171 -4.59 3.66 -9.46
CA GLY A 171 -4.66 2.71 -10.57
C GLY A 171 -3.35 2.00 -10.89
N ASN A 172 -2.24 2.42 -10.30
CA ASN A 172 -0.95 1.72 -10.38
C ASN A 172 -0.77 0.76 -9.20
N SER A 173 -0.02 -0.28 -9.44
CA SER A 173 0.38 -1.22 -8.40
C SER A 173 1.73 -1.86 -8.70
N VAL A 174 2.31 -2.47 -7.68
CA VAL A 174 3.57 -3.22 -7.79
C VAL A 174 3.44 -4.56 -7.11
N VAL A 175 3.84 -5.61 -7.79
CA VAL A 175 3.95 -6.96 -7.22
C VAL A 175 5.41 -7.27 -6.96
N LEU A 176 5.72 -7.70 -5.75
CA LEU A 176 7.06 -8.08 -5.28
C LEU A 176 7.02 -9.56 -4.90
N VAL A 177 7.72 -10.40 -5.63
CA VAL A 177 7.89 -11.81 -5.27
C VAL A 177 9.11 -11.91 -4.36
N ARG A 178 8.92 -12.41 -3.14
CA ARG A 178 9.97 -12.47 -2.14
C ARG A 178 11.12 -13.36 -2.58
N SER A 179 12.33 -12.87 -2.41
CA SER A 179 13.58 -13.63 -2.56
C SER A 179 14.65 -13.06 -1.61
N ALA A 180 15.80 -13.71 -1.52
CA ALA A 180 16.94 -13.18 -0.76
C ALA A 180 17.51 -11.87 -1.35
N HIS A 181 17.10 -11.51 -2.57
CA HIS A 181 17.60 -10.35 -3.32
C HIS A 181 16.48 -9.37 -3.72
N SER A 182 15.26 -9.53 -3.21
CA SER A 182 14.11 -8.67 -3.54
C SER A 182 14.17 -7.32 -2.80
N TRP A 183 15.28 -6.60 -2.96
CA TRP A 183 15.55 -5.33 -2.31
C TRP A 183 14.62 -4.24 -2.81
N HIS A 184 13.97 -3.56 -1.88
CA HIS A 184 13.11 -2.41 -2.18
C HIS A 184 13.06 -1.45 -0.98
N ALA A 185 12.60 -0.23 -1.24
CA ALA A 185 12.51 0.82 -0.23
C ALA A 185 11.36 1.78 -0.54
N VAL A 186 10.99 2.60 0.43
CA VAL A 186 10.20 3.82 0.21
C VAL A 186 11.07 5.00 0.62
N SER A 187 11.40 5.85 -0.34
CA SER A 187 12.21 7.04 -0.09
C SER A 187 11.53 7.98 0.92
N PRO A 188 12.30 8.73 1.73
CA PRO A 188 11.72 9.67 2.68
C PRO A 188 10.80 10.69 2.00
N VAL A 189 9.61 10.89 2.56
CA VAL A 189 8.72 11.98 2.15
C VAL A 189 9.31 13.30 2.65
N ARG A 190 9.45 14.29 1.76
CA ARG A 190 9.99 15.60 2.12
C ARG A 190 9.17 16.26 3.24
N ASP A 191 9.85 16.99 4.11
CA ASP A 191 9.22 17.73 5.22
C ASP A 191 8.23 18.81 4.72
N SER A 192 8.52 19.39 3.56
CA SER A 192 7.67 20.38 2.89
C SER A 192 6.47 19.79 2.15
N CYS A 193 6.40 18.47 1.98
CA CYS A 193 5.30 17.83 1.28
C CYS A 193 3.98 18.10 2.00
N ARG A 194 2.97 18.56 1.26
CA ARG A 194 1.65 18.93 1.82
C ARG A 194 0.66 17.79 1.78
N THR A 195 0.99 16.74 1.07
CA THR A 195 0.19 15.52 0.94
C THR A 195 0.92 14.36 1.58
N SER A 196 0.28 13.23 1.65
CA SER A 196 0.91 11.99 2.13
C SER A 196 0.87 10.93 1.05
N ARG A 197 1.86 10.05 1.05
CA ARG A 197 1.81 8.84 0.25
C ARG A 197 0.76 7.90 0.83
N ARG A 198 -0.16 7.46 -0.01
CA ARG A 198 -1.25 6.55 0.34
C ARG A 198 -1.10 5.25 -0.43
N SER A 199 -1.05 4.15 0.29
CA SER A 199 -0.90 2.83 -0.32
C SER A 199 -1.60 1.74 0.49
N MET A 200 -1.76 0.58 -0.13
CA MET A 200 -2.25 -0.63 0.52
C MET A 200 -1.35 -1.79 0.09
N ALA A 201 -0.88 -2.56 1.05
CA ALA A 201 -0.13 -3.78 0.81
C ALA A 201 -1.02 -5.00 1.08
N VAL A 202 -1.22 -5.82 0.06
CA VAL A 202 -1.81 -7.16 0.14
C VAL A 202 -0.65 -8.14 0.20
N THR A 203 -0.43 -8.75 1.35
CA THR A 203 0.69 -9.66 1.56
C THR A 203 0.19 -11.08 1.76
N PHE A 204 0.75 -12.00 1.01
CA PHE A 204 0.51 -13.43 1.14
C PHE A 204 1.67 -14.06 1.91
N TYR A 205 1.33 -14.79 2.96
CA TYR A 205 2.24 -15.45 3.87
C TYR A 205 2.13 -16.96 3.78
N ARG A 206 3.17 -17.65 4.19
CA ARG A 206 3.12 -19.09 4.41
C ARG A 206 2.05 -19.44 5.45
N PRO A 207 1.34 -20.55 5.32
CA PRO A 207 0.39 -21.00 6.34
C PRO A 207 1.05 -21.10 7.71
N GLY A 208 0.34 -20.61 8.74
CA GLY A 208 0.82 -20.63 10.12
C GLY A 208 1.76 -19.47 10.51
N SER A 209 2.06 -18.54 9.60
CA SER A 209 2.83 -17.33 9.94
C SER A 209 2.05 -16.42 10.89
N PRO A 210 2.70 -15.85 11.91
CA PRO A 210 2.07 -14.85 12.78
C PRO A 210 2.03 -13.49 12.08
N SER A 211 1.05 -12.65 12.42
CA SER A 211 1.08 -11.25 12.02
C SER A 211 2.14 -10.48 12.82
N THR A 212 3.12 -9.91 12.14
CA THR A 212 4.11 -9.02 12.77
C THR A 212 3.57 -7.58 12.89
N MET A 213 2.67 -7.19 12.00
CA MET A 213 2.03 -5.87 12.05
C MET A 213 0.99 -5.78 13.16
N TRP A 214 0.22 -6.84 13.36
CA TRP A 214 -0.87 -6.89 14.32
C TRP A 214 -0.77 -8.16 15.18
N PRO A 215 0.24 -8.26 16.05
CA PRO A 215 0.41 -9.44 16.89
C PRO A 215 -0.80 -9.63 17.82
N GLU A 216 -1.04 -10.85 18.21
CA GLU A 216 -2.10 -11.18 19.16
C GLU A 216 -1.90 -10.40 20.48
N GLY A 217 -2.99 -9.81 20.98
CA GLY A 217 -2.92 -8.97 22.20
C GLY A 217 -2.33 -7.58 22.00
N ASP A 218 -2.07 -7.14 20.77
CA ASP A 218 -1.61 -5.76 20.48
C ASP A 218 -2.60 -4.73 21.06
N LYS A 219 -2.10 -3.92 22.00
CA LYS A 219 -2.84 -2.83 22.66
C LYS A 219 -2.40 -1.45 22.18
N THR A 220 -1.65 -1.37 21.11
CA THR A 220 -1.22 -0.09 20.54
C THR A 220 -2.44 0.80 20.24
N PRO A 221 -2.50 2.02 20.79
CA PRO A 221 -3.64 2.91 20.55
C PRO A 221 -3.81 3.20 19.06
N LEU A 222 -5.05 3.11 18.60
CA LEU A 222 -5.43 3.49 17.25
C LEU A 222 -5.87 4.97 17.26
N HIS A 223 -5.56 5.67 16.19
CA HIS A 223 -5.84 7.09 16.05
C HIS A 223 -6.33 7.45 14.65
N THR A 224 -6.87 8.65 14.51
CA THR A 224 -7.14 9.27 13.23
C THR A 224 -5.93 10.10 12.86
N TYR A 225 -5.33 9.85 11.69
CA TYR A 225 -4.22 10.70 11.28
C TYR A 225 -4.71 12.11 10.92
N ALA A 226 -3.92 13.14 11.31
CA ALA A 226 -4.19 14.52 10.96
C ALA A 226 -4.26 14.63 9.43
N GLY A 227 -5.41 15.06 8.92
CA GLY A 227 -5.63 15.20 7.48
C GLY A 227 -4.60 16.12 6.85
N GLU A 228 -4.34 15.92 5.57
CA GLU A 228 -3.51 16.80 4.76
C GLU A 228 -4.00 18.24 4.90
N ARG A 229 -3.06 19.17 5.05
CA ARG A 229 -3.42 20.59 5.05
C ARG A 229 -3.96 20.92 3.66
N PRO A 230 -5.24 21.34 3.50
CA PRO A 230 -5.76 21.73 2.21
C PRO A 230 -4.87 22.82 1.62
N PRO A 231 -4.59 22.82 0.31
CA PRO A 231 -3.86 23.90 -0.33
C PRO A 231 -4.56 25.22 -0.01
N PHE A 232 -3.78 26.24 0.38
CA PHE A 232 -4.24 27.53 0.92
C PHE A 232 -5.37 28.20 0.10
N GLY A 233 -5.51 27.84 -1.18
CA GLY A 233 -6.55 28.35 -2.08
C GLY A 233 -7.95 27.72 -1.94
N ARG A 234 -8.07 26.46 -1.49
CA ARG A 234 -9.39 25.79 -1.34
C ARG A 234 -10.14 26.27 -0.10
N TRP A 235 -9.45 26.66 0.96
CA TRP A 235 -10.06 27.19 2.17
C TRP A 235 -10.74 28.56 1.91
N LEU A 236 -10.15 29.41 1.09
CA LEU A 236 -10.73 30.69 0.66
C LEU A 236 -11.97 30.46 -0.22
N GLN A 237 -11.95 29.52 -1.15
CA GLN A 237 -13.11 29.21 -2.01
C GLN A 237 -14.30 28.62 -1.25
N GLN A 238 -14.07 27.83 -0.20
CA GLN A 238 -15.16 27.33 0.66
C GLN A 238 -15.77 28.43 1.53
N LYS A 239 -14.96 29.36 2.07
CA LYS A 239 -15.49 30.52 2.82
C LYS A 239 -16.29 31.47 1.92
N TRP A 240 -15.84 31.74 0.70
CA TRP A 240 -16.59 32.59 -0.24
C TRP A 240 -17.96 32.03 -0.61
N ARG A 241 -18.11 30.72 -0.73
CA ARG A 241 -19.41 30.09 -1.00
C ARG A 241 -20.40 30.13 0.16
N GLN A 242 -19.93 30.34 1.39
CA GLN A 242 -20.80 30.50 2.56
C GLN A 242 -21.28 31.94 2.78
N PHE A 243 -20.64 32.95 2.18
CA PHE A 243 -21.03 34.35 2.27
C PHE A 243 -21.85 34.86 1.08
N THR A 244 -22.08 34.04 0.08
CA THR A 244 -22.88 34.37 -1.13
C THR A 244 -24.18 33.55 -1.25
N ARG A 245 -24.71 33.10 -0.13
CA ARG A 245 -26.08 32.56 -0.02
C ARG A 245 -26.91 33.38 0.97
#